data_e1828284835626bed3f2749a6b7387a3
#
_entry.id   e1828284835626bed3f2749a6b7387a3
#
_cell.length_a   1.000
_cell.length_b   1.000
_cell.length_c   1.000
_cell.angle_alpha   90.00
_cell.angle_beta   90.00
_cell.angle_gamma   90.00
#
_symmetry.space_group_name_H-M   'P 1'
#
loop_
_entity.id
_entity.type
_entity.pdbx_description
1 polymer ?
#
loop_
_entity_poly.entity_id
_entity_poly.type
_entity_poly.pdbx_seq_one_letter_code
_entity_poly.pdbx_strand_id
1 'polypeptide(L)'
;MEEKVIKAATVIITAISIIVAGTLLFFPQLHIRAEENRELRAQEAIERKENMDALEMLQYNTANVDSLEGISFDQQLRIALPENVTPEDVSIENDYLTQTITIKIPGADENYLYNYPMIGKSYHIDNLTYESEPEYGVIEISLDSVVELQKTSDEHYIYMDFLTPHEVYDKVVVIDAGHGGNAPGATKQGINEKDIDLAIVLKVKELFDEAGDESVGVYYTRTDDSNPSLEQRVDMANKAGADLFISVHNNSTKSGRMSSINGTAVMYDEEKASEENGSMQLAQICLEEMTAALGSTSKGIVKGHEIYIIRTAEMPVALIEVGFMTNQDELNRLNDEAYQKEAAQAIYNAIYRAFQEGY
;
A
#
# COMPACT_ATOMS: atom_id res chain seq x y z
N MET A 1 -51.31 72.07 -30.90
CA MET A 1 -50.69 71.36 -29.80
C MET A 1 -51.20 69.92 -29.63
N GLU A 2 -52.51 69.71 -29.76
CA GLU A 2 -53.17 68.40 -29.62
C GLU A 2 -52.70 67.34 -30.63
N GLU A 3 -52.55 67.72 -31.92
CA GLU A 3 -52.14 66.78 -32.96
C GLU A 3 -50.72 66.16 -32.74
N LYS A 4 -49.80 66.94 -32.19
CA LYS A 4 -48.48 66.46 -31.84
C LYS A 4 -48.47 65.50 -30.59
N VAL A 5 -49.40 65.77 -29.67
CA VAL A 5 -49.57 64.91 -28.46
C VAL A 5 -50.20 63.57 -28.86
N ILE A 6 -51.22 63.61 -29.77
CA ILE A 6 -51.85 62.40 -30.27
C ILE A 6 -50.84 61.52 -31.06
N LYS A 7 -50.03 62.10 -31.93
CA LYS A 7 -49.01 61.38 -32.69
C LYS A 7 -47.96 60.80 -31.76
N ALA A 8 -47.51 61.50 -30.73
CA ALA A 8 -46.55 61.00 -29.73
C ALA A 8 -47.14 59.81 -28.90
N ALA A 9 -48.41 59.97 -28.49
CA ALA A 9 -49.10 58.89 -27.76
C ALA A 9 -49.29 57.65 -28.60
N THR A 10 -49.63 57.78 -29.89
CA THR A 10 -49.75 56.66 -30.81
C THR A 10 -48.43 55.92 -31.02
N VAL A 11 -47.34 56.64 -31.19
CA VAL A 11 -45.99 56.05 -31.32
C VAL A 11 -45.58 55.26 -30.04
N ILE A 12 -45.85 55.81 -28.86
CA ILE A 12 -45.54 55.14 -27.58
C ILE A 12 -46.40 53.88 -27.41
N ILE A 13 -47.71 53.95 -27.71
CA ILE A 13 -48.62 52.80 -27.60
C ILE A 13 -48.18 51.70 -28.57
N THR A 14 -47.83 52.07 -29.80
CA THR A 14 -47.36 51.10 -30.81
C THR A 14 -46.04 50.46 -30.38
N ALA A 15 -45.06 51.20 -29.83
CA ALA A 15 -43.80 50.68 -29.32
C ALA A 15 -44.01 49.73 -28.14
N ILE A 16 -44.89 50.09 -27.20
CA ILE A 16 -45.23 49.20 -26.05
C ILE A 16 -45.91 47.92 -26.55
N SER A 17 -46.82 48.03 -27.53
CA SER A 17 -47.48 46.84 -28.08
C SER A 17 -46.51 45.88 -28.78
N ILE A 18 -45.50 46.40 -29.49
CA ILE A 18 -44.46 45.60 -30.14
C ILE A 18 -43.57 44.94 -29.09
N ILE A 19 -43.23 45.66 -28.04
CA ILE A 19 -42.42 45.08 -26.92
C ILE A 19 -43.21 43.97 -26.22
N VAL A 20 -44.47 44.18 -25.88
CA VAL A 20 -45.36 43.22 -25.27
C VAL A 20 -45.59 41.99 -26.15
N ALA A 21 -45.85 42.21 -27.46
CA ALA A 21 -46.00 41.12 -28.43
C ALA A 21 -44.68 40.34 -28.59
N GLY A 22 -43.54 41.02 -28.62
CA GLY A 22 -42.20 40.40 -28.64
C GLY A 22 -41.93 39.58 -27.40
N THR A 23 -42.20 40.10 -26.19
CA THR A 23 -42.02 39.34 -24.94
C THR A 23 -42.98 38.15 -24.87
N LEU A 24 -44.23 38.26 -25.27
CA LEU A 24 -45.19 37.16 -25.27
C LEU A 24 -44.87 36.06 -26.30
N LEU A 25 -44.22 36.39 -27.40
CA LEU A 25 -43.83 35.42 -28.43
C LEU A 25 -42.44 34.77 -28.15
N PHE A 26 -41.51 35.54 -27.62
CA PHE A 26 -40.14 35.05 -27.39
C PHE A 26 -39.92 34.44 -26.00
N PHE A 27 -40.63 34.88 -24.97
CA PHE A 27 -40.49 34.37 -23.62
C PHE A 27 -40.78 32.87 -23.50
N PRO A 28 -41.85 32.32 -24.10
CA PRO A 28 -42.06 30.86 -24.09
C PRO A 28 -40.99 30.09 -24.83
N GLN A 29 -40.48 30.59 -25.94
CA GLN A 29 -39.42 29.93 -26.71
C GLN A 29 -38.07 29.94 -25.97
N LEU A 30 -37.79 31.02 -25.24
CA LEU A 30 -36.60 31.08 -24.38
C LEU A 30 -36.73 30.11 -23.21
N HIS A 31 -37.93 29.96 -22.65
CA HIS A 31 -38.18 29.02 -21.54
C HIS A 31 -38.06 27.56 -22.02
N ILE A 32 -38.66 27.23 -23.17
CA ILE A 32 -38.54 25.89 -23.77
C ILE A 32 -37.10 25.56 -24.10
N ARG A 33 -36.32 26.45 -24.69
CA ARG A 33 -34.89 26.26 -24.95
C ARG A 33 -34.05 26.11 -23.68
N ALA A 34 -34.44 26.81 -22.62
CA ALA A 34 -33.76 26.68 -21.34
C ALA A 34 -34.02 25.30 -20.68
N GLU A 35 -35.26 24.79 -20.81
CA GLU A 35 -35.62 23.44 -20.34
C GLU A 35 -34.95 22.35 -21.20
N GLU A 36 -35.01 22.44 -22.53
CA GLU A 36 -34.33 21.54 -23.45
C GLU A 36 -32.82 21.50 -23.20
N ASN A 37 -32.16 22.64 -22.97
CA ASN A 37 -30.75 22.71 -22.64
C ASN A 37 -30.45 22.11 -21.23
N ARG A 38 -31.39 22.19 -20.32
CA ARG A 38 -31.25 21.61 -18.98
C ARG A 38 -31.37 20.09 -19.02
N GLU A 39 -32.35 19.59 -19.81
CA GLU A 39 -32.51 18.16 -20.05
C GLU A 39 -31.30 17.57 -20.80
N LEU A 40 -30.83 18.26 -21.85
CA LEU A 40 -29.64 17.83 -22.59
C LEU A 40 -28.39 17.76 -21.70
N ARG A 41 -28.16 18.80 -20.89
CA ARG A 41 -27.03 18.78 -19.93
C ARG A 41 -27.16 17.69 -18.86
N ALA A 42 -28.38 17.41 -18.41
CA ALA A 42 -28.63 16.32 -17.48
C ALA A 42 -28.35 14.97 -18.13
N GLN A 43 -28.75 14.81 -19.41
CA GLN A 43 -28.50 13.59 -20.16
C GLN A 43 -27.01 13.39 -20.49
N GLU A 44 -26.32 14.47 -20.91
CA GLU A 44 -24.84 14.47 -21.09
C GLU A 44 -24.09 14.15 -19.78
N ALA A 45 -24.58 14.63 -18.63
CA ALA A 45 -23.99 14.33 -17.34
C ALA A 45 -24.18 12.86 -16.93
N ILE A 46 -25.36 12.29 -17.23
CA ILE A 46 -25.63 10.86 -17.01
C ILE A 46 -24.73 10.01 -17.91
N GLU A 47 -24.69 10.29 -19.23
CA GLU A 47 -23.86 9.57 -20.19
C GLU A 47 -22.36 9.68 -19.86
N ARG A 48 -21.92 10.85 -19.39
CA ARG A 48 -20.55 11.04 -18.90
C ARG A 48 -20.24 10.18 -17.68
N LYS A 49 -21.17 10.11 -16.71
CA LYS A 49 -21.00 9.30 -15.50
C LYS A 49 -20.97 7.80 -15.81
N GLU A 50 -21.78 7.34 -16.77
CA GLU A 50 -21.79 5.94 -17.24
C GLU A 50 -20.48 5.51 -17.93
N ASN A 51 -19.69 6.46 -18.44
CA ASN A 51 -18.42 6.20 -19.13
C ASN A 51 -17.18 6.51 -18.26
N MET A 52 -17.36 6.91 -16.99
CA MET A 52 -16.25 7.12 -16.06
C MET A 52 -15.72 5.78 -15.54
N ASP A 53 -14.39 5.66 -15.41
CA ASP A 53 -13.81 4.60 -14.61
C ASP A 53 -14.06 4.82 -13.10
N ALA A 54 -13.71 3.82 -12.28
CA ALA A 54 -14.02 3.87 -10.86
C ALA A 54 -13.29 5.00 -10.12
N LEU A 55 -12.07 5.33 -10.50
CA LEU A 55 -11.32 6.44 -9.93
C LEU A 55 -11.90 7.80 -10.34
N GLU A 56 -12.28 7.97 -11.60
CA GLU A 56 -12.96 9.17 -12.08
C GLU A 56 -14.32 9.36 -11.38
N MET A 57 -15.06 8.27 -11.14
CA MET A 57 -16.32 8.31 -10.39
C MET A 57 -16.10 8.75 -8.93
N LEU A 58 -15.08 8.25 -8.25
CA LEU A 58 -14.71 8.67 -6.90
C LEU A 58 -14.41 10.19 -6.87
N GLN A 59 -13.59 10.66 -7.80
CA GLN A 59 -13.23 12.08 -7.90
C GLN A 59 -14.44 12.97 -8.20
N TYR A 60 -15.30 12.54 -9.14
CA TYR A 60 -16.52 13.25 -9.49
C TYR A 60 -17.50 13.33 -8.31
N ASN A 61 -17.77 12.22 -7.64
CA ASN A 61 -18.66 12.17 -6.48
C ASN A 61 -18.14 13.05 -5.35
N THR A 62 -16.83 12.99 -5.06
CA THR A 62 -16.18 13.80 -4.02
C THR A 62 -16.25 15.30 -4.33
N ALA A 63 -16.01 15.69 -5.57
CA ALA A 63 -16.11 17.09 -5.99
C ALA A 63 -17.54 17.66 -5.93
N ASN A 64 -18.55 16.78 -5.97
CA ASN A 64 -19.97 17.15 -5.95
C ASN A 64 -20.68 16.75 -4.64
N VAL A 65 -19.92 16.54 -3.59
CA VAL A 65 -20.44 16.12 -2.26
C VAL A 65 -21.52 17.06 -1.71
N ASP A 66 -21.38 18.36 -1.94
CA ASP A 66 -22.37 19.36 -1.53
C ASP A 66 -23.74 19.20 -2.21
N SER A 67 -23.80 18.48 -3.34
CA SER A 67 -25.06 18.13 -4.02
C SER A 67 -25.72 16.86 -3.44
N LEU A 68 -25.01 16.12 -2.60
CA LEU A 68 -25.48 14.95 -1.89
C LEU A 68 -25.87 15.41 -0.48
N GLU A 69 -27.14 15.77 -0.29
CA GLU A 69 -27.66 16.38 0.95
C GLU A 69 -27.25 15.58 2.21
N GLY A 70 -26.65 16.27 3.17
CA GLY A 70 -26.47 15.78 4.54
C GLY A 70 -25.22 14.91 4.80
N ILE A 71 -24.24 14.90 3.89
CA ILE A 71 -23.04 14.09 4.08
C ILE A 71 -21.93 14.91 4.77
N SER A 72 -21.61 14.53 6.01
CA SER A 72 -20.41 14.93 6.72
C SER A 72 -19.72 13.66 7.23
N PHE A 73 -18.47 13.44 6.85
CA PHE A 73 -17.62 12.40 7.41
C PHE A 73 -16.17 12.92 7.50
N ASP A 74 -15.46 12.47 8.52
CA ASP A 74 -14.09 12.94 8.80
C ASP A 74 -13.03 12.03 8.17
N GLN A 75 -13.41 10.79 7.82
CA GLN A 75 -12.52 9.77 7.25
C GLN A 75 -12.15 10.05 5.78
N GLN A 76 -11.09 9.40 5.32
CA GLN A 76 -10.56 9.62 3.96
C GLN A 76 -11.41 8.97 2.86
N LEU A 77 -12.04 7.81 3.12
CA LEU A 77 -12.88 7.10 2.16
C LEU A 77 -14.15 6.58 2.82
N ARG A 78 -15.29 6.75 2.12
CA ARG A 78 -16.58 6.17 2.47
C ARG A 78 -17.09 5.28 1.35
N ILE A 79 -17.43 4.05 1.70
CA ILE A 79 -18.00 3.03 0.82
C ILE A 79 -19.44 2.75 1.28
N ALA A 80 -20.41 2.89 0.37
CA ALA A 80 -21.80 2.63 0.66
C ALA A 80 -22.11 1.12 0.46
N LEU A 81 -22.92 0.54 1.35
CA LEU A 81 -23.31 -0.86 1.29
C LEU A 81 -24.63 -1.05 0.54
N PRO A 82 -24.78 -2.11 -0.27
CA PRO A 82 -26.04 -2.51 -0.85
C PRO A 82 -27.09 -2.83 0.21
N GLU A 83 -28.38 -2.79 -0.17
CA GLU A 83 -29.45 -3.23 0.73
C GLU A 83 -29.22 -4.69 1.21
N ASN A 84 -29.39 -4.93 2.50
CA ASN A 84 -29.19 -6.22 3.16
C ASN A 84 -27.74 -6.72 3.22
N VAL A 85 -26.74 -5.88 2.96
CA VAL A 85 -25.32 -6.15 3.20
C VAL A 85 -24.89 -5.38 4.45
N THR A 86 -24.25 -6.08 5.39
CA THR A 86 -23.68 -5.46 6.60
C THR A 86 -22.17 -5.30 6.46
N PRO A 87 -21.53 -4.42 7.25
CA PRO A 87 -20.08 -4.26 7.23
C PRO A 87 -19.29 -5.56 7.49
N GLU A 88 -19.89 -6.51 8.23
CA GLU A 88 -19.29 -7.81 8.54
C GLU A 88 -19.30 -8.77 7.34
N ASP A 89 -20.19 -8.55 6.37
CA ASP A 89 -20.27 -9.35 5.15
C ASP A 89 -19.17 -8.94 4.13
N VAL A 90 -18.55 -7.78 4.32
CA VAL A 90 -17.55 -7.23 3.40
C VAL A 90 -16.15 -7.70 3.79
N SER A 91 -15.45 -8.35 2.85
CA SER A 91 -14.05 -8.70 3.00
C SER A 91 -13.15 -7.55 2.56
N ILE A 92 -12.19 -7.18 3.40
CA ILE A 92 -11.17 -6.18 3.09
C ILE A 92 -9.81 -6.80 3.38
N GLU A 93 -8.96 -6.84 2.35
CA GLU A 93 -7.60 -7.35 2.41
C GLU A 93 -6.64 -6.23 2.03
N ASN A 94 -5.60 -6.02 2.85
CA ASN A 94 -4.52 -5.07 2.59
C ASN A 94 -3.24 -5.84 2.33
N ASP A 95 -2.77 -5.83 1.09
CA ASP A 95 -1.50 -6.42 0.68
C ASP A 95 -0.40 -5.35 0.70
N TYR A 96 0.38 -5.37 1.76
CA TYR A 96 1.51 -4.44 1.93
C TYR A 96 2.60 -4.61 0.87
N LEU A 97 2.78 -5.83 0.34
CA LEU A 97 3.83 -6.12 -0.64
C LEU A 97 3.54 -5.50 -2.00
N THR A 98 2.27 -5.52 -2.41
CA THR A 98 1.83 -4.94 -3.69
C THR A 98 1.22 -3.56 -3.55
N GLN A 99 1.07 -3.05 -2.31
CA GLN A 99 0.38 -1.82 -1.96
C GLN A 99 -1.04 -1.79 -2.57
N THR A 100 -1.78 -2.88 -2.37
CA THR A 100 -3.12 -3.05 -2.94
C THR A 100 -4.12 -3.39 -1.85
N ILE A 101 -5.26 -2.69 -1.84
CA ILE A 101 -6.40 -3.04 -1.01
C ILE A 101 -7.47 -3.66 -1.88
N THR A 102 -7.89 -4.86 -1.54
CA THR A 102 -9.00 -5.57 -2.21
C THR A 102 -10.22 -5.57 -1.30
N ILE A 103 -11.35 -5.06 -1.80
CA ILE A 103 -12.61 -5.01 -1.08
C ILE A 103 -13.66 -5.81 -1.87
N LYS A 104 -14.22 -6.84 -1.23
CA LYS A 104 -15.27 -7.68 -1.82
C LYS A 104 -16.60 -7.42 -1.14
N ILE A 105 -17.58 -6.97 -1.93
CA ILE A 105 -18.91 -6.57 -1.45
C ILE A 105 -19.95 -7.55 -2.02
N PRO A 106 -20.60 -8.38 -1.18
CA PRO A 106 -21.61 -9.32 -1.64
C PRO A 106 -22.76 -8.61 -2.35
N GLY A 107 -23.25 -9.22 -3.44
CA GLY A 107 -24.41 -8.72 -4.18
C GLY A 107 -24.22 -7.39 -4.90
N ALA A 108 -23.01 -6.83 -4.92
CA ALA A 108 -22.70 -5.64 -5.70
C ALA A 108 -22.59 -6.03 -7.19
N ASP A 109 -23.45 -5.45 -8.02
CA ASP A 109 -23.56 -5.71 -9.45
C ASP A 109 -22.76 -4.70 -10.29
N GLU A 110 -22.86 -4.79 -11.60
CA GLU A 110 -22.23 -3.89 -12.56
C GLU A 110 -22.60 -2.40 -12.40
N ASN A 111 -23.74 -2.12 -11.77
CA ASN A 111 -24.21 -0.76 -11.51
C ASN A 111 -23.88 -0.27 -10.10
N TYR A 112 -23.12 -1.04 -9.32
CA TYR A 112 -22.87 -0.74 -7.91
C TYR A 112 -22.33 0.66 -7.69
N LEU A 113 -21.24 1.06 -8.33
CA LEU A 113 -20.64 2.39 -8.13
C LEU A 113 -21.57 3.55 -8.56
N TYR A 114 -22.51 3.26 -9.44
CA TYR A 114 -23.53 4.24 -9.85
C TYR A 114 -24.63 4.39 -8.78
N ASN A 115 -25.13 3.27 -8.26
CA ASN A 115 -26.21 3.23 -7.27
C ASN A 115 -25.75 3.57 -5.86
N TYR A 116 -24.50 3.24 -5.54
CA TYR A 116 -23.86 3.38 -4.21
C TYR A 116 -22.60 4.24 -4.33
N PRO A 117 -22.73 5.58 -4.38
CA PRO A 117 -21.61 6.47 -4.65
C PRO A 117 -20.51 6.37 -3.58
N MET A 118 -19.30 6.03 -4.01
CA MET A 118 -18.09 6.11 -3.22
C MET A 118 -17.64 7.57 -3.14
N ILE A 119 -17.18 8.01 -1.97
CA ILE A 119 -16.74 9.39 -1.72
C ILE A 119 -15.45 9.33 -0.90
N GLY A 120 -14.43 10.09 -1.29
CA GLY A 120 -13.18 10.10 -0.55
C GLY A 120 -12.14 11.09 -1.06
N LYS A 121 -11.18 11.38 -0.20
CA LYS A 121 -10.07 12.31 -0.43
C LYS A 121 -8.72 11.67 -0.09
N SER A 122 -8.55 10.39 -0.36
CA SER A 122 -7.26 9.77 -0.07
C SER A 122 -6.18 10.33 -1.00
N TYR A 123 -5.09 10.80 -0.38
CA TYR A 123 -3.90 11.24 -1.08
C TYR A 123 -2.99 10.07 -1.50
N HIS A 124 -3.29 8.86 -0.99
CA HIS A 124 -2.50 7.64 -1.25
C HIS A 124 -3.08 6.77 -2.36
N ILE A 125 -4.26 7.10 -2.90
CA ILE A 125 -4.87 6.32 -3.98
C ILE A 125 -4.25 6.72 -5.32
N ASP A 126 -3.49 5.81 -5.91
CA ASP A 126 -2.90 5.93 -7.24
C ASP A 126 -3.90 5.50 -8.33
N ASN A 127 -4.61 4.40 -8.06
CA ASN A 127 -5.62 3.87 -8.96
C ASN A 127 -6.75 3.19 -8.19
N LEU A 128 -7.91 3.09 -8.80
CA LEU A 128 -9.06 2.39 -8.27
C LEU A 128 -9.82 1.75 -9.41
N THR A 129 -10.06 0.44 -9.31
CA THR A 129 -10.84 -0.33 -10.27
C THR A 129 -12.03 -0.99 -9.60
N TYR A 130 -13.04 -1.32 -10.39
CA TYR A 130 -14.20 -2.09 -9.96
C TYR A 130 -14.53 -3.16 -10.99
N GLU A 131 -14.72 -4.38 -10.52
CA GLU A 131 -15.19 -5.50 -11.33
C GLU A 131 -16.38 -6.17 -10.64
N SER A 132 -17.43 -6.50 -11.41
CA SER A 132 -18.57 -7.28 -10.92
C SER A 132 -18.34 -8.75 -11.22
N GLU A 133 -18.31 -9.55 -10.17
CA GLU A 133 -18.27 -11.01 -10.23
C GLU A 133 -19.66 -11.60 -9.87
N PRO A 134 -19.93 -12.88 -10.12
CA PRO A 134 -21.25 -13.46 -9.92
C PRO A 134 -21.82 -13.36 -8.50
N GLU A 135 -20.98 -13.33 -7.48
CA GLU A 135 -21.39 -13.33 -6.06
C GLU A 135 -21.07 -12.01 -5.35
N TYR A 136 -20.12 -11.21 -5.86
CA TYR A 136 -19.69 -9.95 -5.25
C TYR A 136 -19.10 -8.98 -6.27
N GLY A 137 -19.15 -7.70 -5.94
CA GLY A 137 -18.33 -6.71 -6.61
C GLY A 137 -16.97 -6.59 -5.93
N VAL A 138 -15.93 -6.44 -6.72
CA VAL A 138 -14.54 -6.29 -6.27
C VAL A 138 -14.06 -4.88 -6.55
N ILE A 139 -13.70 -4.14 -5.50
CA ILE A 139 -12.97 -2.89 -5.61
C ILE A 139 -11.51 -3.20 -5.34
N GLU A 140 -10.62 -2.81 -6.25
CA GLU A 140 -9.19 -2.86 -6.06
C GLU A 140 -8.63 -1.44 -6.02
N ILE A 141 -7.92 -1.10 -4.96
CA ILE A 141 -7.30 0.20 -4.74
C ILE A 141 -5.79 0.02 -4.75
N SER A 142 -5.12 0.59 -5.74
CA SER A 142 -3.65 0.67 -5.78
C SER A 142 -3.18 1.92 -5.05
N LEU A 143 -2.13 1.79 -4.24
CA LEU A 143 -1.62 2.84 -3.37
C LEU A 143 -0.20 3.25 -3.75
N ASP A 144 0.13 4.51 -3.53
CA ASP A 144 1.49 5.05 -3.73
C ASP A 144 2.44 4.71 -2.57
N SER A 145 1.91 4.27 -1.42
CA SER A 145 2.68 3.90 -0.24
C SER A 145 2.11 2.68 0.47
N VAL A 146 2.87 2.10 1.39
CA VAL A 146 2.33 1.15 2.38
C VAL A 146 1.46 1.93 3.35
N VAL A 147 0.27 1.41 3.65
CA VAL A 147 -0.65 2.07 4.59
C VAL A 147 -1.22 1.10 5.62
N GLU A 148 -1.45 1.61 6.81
CA GLU A 148 -2.29 0.98 7.82
C GLU A 148 -3.74 1.42 7.64
N LEU A 149 -4.66 0.46 7.60
CA LEU A 149 -6.07 0.72 7.47
C LEU A 149 -6.74 0.89 8.82
N GLN A 150 -7.27 2.09 9.08
CA GLN A 150 -8.24 2.27 10.16
C GLN A 150 -9.66 2.21 9.57
N LYS A 151 -10.46 1.29 10.09
CA LYS A 151 -11.82 1.04 9.61
C LYS A 151 -12.84 1.31 10.71
N THR A 152 -13.88 2.08 10.37
CA THR A 152 -15.10 2.22 11.15
C THR A 152 -16.32 1.97 10.26
N SER A 153 -17.49 1.73 10.81
CA SER A 153 -18.70 1.47 10.03
C SER A 153 -19.96 1.85 10.78
N ASP A 154 -21.02 2.07 10.02
CA ASP A 154 -22.41 2.10 10.48
C ASP A 154 -23.27 1.09 9.67
N GLU A 155 -24.59 1.15 9.79
CA GLU A 155 -25.51 0.21 9.11
C GLU A 155 -25.43 0.28 7.57
N HIS A 156 -24.91 1.38 7.00
CA HIS A 156 -25.00 1.67 5.55
C HIS A 156 -23.66 1.93 4.93
N TYR A 157 -22.60 2.16 5.72
CA TYR A 157 -21.31 2.60 5.21
C TYR A 157 -20.14 1.95 5.93
N ILE A 158 -19.07 1.74 5.18
CA ILE A 158 -17.73 1.52 5.71
C ILE A 158 -16.93 2.79 5.48
N TYR A 159 -16.23 3.23 6.51
CA TYR A 159 -15.32 4.36 6.50
C TYR A 159 -13.91 3.89 6.70
N MET A 160 -12.97 4.43 5.95
CA MET A 160 -11.57 4.01 5.96
C MET A 160 -10.65 5.23 6.01
N ASP A 161 -9.60 5.12 6.81
CA ASP A 161 -8.43 6.00 6.80
C ASP A 161 -7.20 5.20 6.39
N PHE A 162 -6.37 5.81 5.57
CA PHE A 162 -5.12 5.28 5.05
C PHE A 162 -3.99 6.03 5.74
N LEU A 163 -3.37 5.41 6.73
CA LEU A 163 -2.30 6.01 7.50
C LEU A 163 -0.95 5.44 7.05
N THR A 164 0.02 6.29 6.86
CA THR A 164 1.40 5.80 6.65
C THR A 164 1.90 5.10 7.90
N PRO A 165 2.86 4.16 7.80
CA PRO A 165 3.38 3.48 8.97
C PRO A 165 3.84 4.43 10.08
N HIS A 166 4.49 5.55 9.76
CA HIS A 166 4.96 6.54 10.74
C HIS A 166 3.85 7.44 11.33
N GLU A 167 2.61 7.37 10.82
CA GLU A 167 1.45 7.97 11.51
C GLU A 167 0.90 7.05 12.62
N VAL A 168 1.33 5.78 12.61
CA VAL A 168 0.87 4.74 13.56
C VAL A 168 1.99 4.32 14.50
N TYR A 169 3.23 4.18 13.99
CA TYR A 169 4.38 3.64 14.72
C TYR A 169 5.52 4.65 14.84
N ASP A 170 6.23 4.61 15.95
CA ASP A 170 7.42 5.45 16.17
C ASP A 170 8.61 4.95 15.33
N LYS A 171 8.68 3.63 15.09
CA LYS A 171 9.72 2.95 14.32
C LYS A 171 9.14 1.94 13.36
N VAL A 172 9.77 1.81 12.19
CA VAL A 172 9.33 0.92 11.12
C VAL A 172 10.49 0.05 10.65
N VAL A 173 10.31 -1.26 10.62
CA VAL A 173 11.29 -2.20 10.08
C VAL A 173 10.65 -3.14 9.06
N VAL A 174 11.34 -3.35 7.94
CA VAL A 174 10.98 -4.40 6.98
C VAL A 174 11.97 -5.55 7.09
N ILE A 175 11.44 -6.77 7.21
CA ILE A 175 12.21 -8.00 7.32
C ILE A 175 11.94 -8.87 6.10
N ASP A 176 13.01 -9.22 5.41
CA ASP A 176 12.96 -9.98 4.17
C ASP A 176 13.48 -11.41 4.39
N ALA A 177 12.66 -12.40 4.03
CA ALA A 177 13.12 -13.79 3.91
C ALA A 177 13.62 -14.02 2.48
N GLY A 178 14.89 -14.26 2.30
CA GLY A 178 15.49 -14.43 0.97
C GLY A 178 14.84 -15.55 0.14
N HIS A 179 14.92 -15.44 -1.20
CA HIS A 179 14.40 -16.45 -2.12
C HIS A 179 12.88 -16.71 -1.98
N GLY A 180 12.42 -17.93 -2.31
CA GLY A 180 11.01 -18.36 -2.21
C GLY A 180 10.51 -19.04 -3.48
N GLY A 181 9.42 -19.79 -3.39
CA GLY A 181 8.77 -20.47 -4.52
C GLY A 181 9.76 -21.24 -5.40
N ASN A 182 9.86 -20.81 -6.65
CA ASN A 182 10.75 -21.41 -7.65
C ASN A 182 12.23 -20.99 -7.53
N ALA A 183 12.56 -20.09 -6.61
CA ALA A 183 13.94 -19.68 -6.34
C ALA A 183 14.42 -20.32 -5.01
N PRO A 184 15.01 -21.52 -5.02
CA PRO A 184 15.35 -22.23 -3.81
C PRO A 184 16.57 -21.65 -3.06
N GLY A 185 17.33 -20.73 -3.68
CA GLY A 185 18.64 -20.34 -3.18
C GLY A 185 19.65 -21.47 -3.30
N ALA A 186 20.62 -21.54 -2.38
CA ALA A 186 21.50 -22.68 -2.30
C ALA A 186 20.73 -23.93 -1.88
N THR A 187 21.02 -25.07 -2.55
CA THR A 187 20.40 -26.36 -2.20
C THR A 187 21.50 -27.37 -1.88
N LYS A 188 21.43 -27.95 -0.67
CA LYS A 188 22.38 -28.96 -0.19
C LYS A 188 21.65 -30.13 0.48
N GLN A 189 21.91 -31.33 0.00
CA GLN A 189 21.34 -32.57 0.59
C GLN A 189 19.81 -32.55 0.69
N GLY A 190 19.11 -31.88 -0.24
CA GLY A 190 17.67 -31.72 -0.24
C GLY A 190 17.14 -30.59 0.65
N ILE A 191 18.01 -29.82 1.32
CA ILE A 191 17.69 -28.65 2.12
C ILE A 191 17.89 -27.43 1.24
N ASN A 192 16.90 -26.53 1.17
CA ASN A 192 16.95 -25.28 0.41
C ASN A 192 17.17 -24.10 1.35
N GLU A 193 17.89 -23.11 0.88
CA GLU A 193 18.11 -21.85 1.57
C GLU A 193 16.79 -21.14 1.88
N LYS A 194 15.88 -21.03 0.91
CA LYS A 194 14.59 -20.37 1.06
C LYS A 194 13.78 -20.86 2.26
N ASP A 195 13.88 -22.17 2.57
CA ASP A 195 13.11 -22.79 3.65
C ASP A 195 13.71 -22.42 5.02
N ILE A 196 15.02 -22.29 5.10
CA ILE A 196 15.74 -21.83 6.30
C ILE A 196 15.50 -20.35 6.55
N ASP A 197 15.63 -19.52 5.51
CA ASP A 197 15.40 -18.07 5.57
C ASP A 197 14.00 -17.78 6.11
N LEU A 198 12.97 -18.43 5.53
CA LEU A 198 11.60 -18.32 5.99
C LEU A 198 11.42 -18.79 7.44
N ALA A 199 12.01 -19.92 7.79
CA ALA A 199 11.89 -20.47 9.15
C ALA A 199 12.48 -19.52 10.20
N ILE A 200 13.59 -18.85 9.90
CA ILE A 200 14.20 -17.84 10.79
C ILE A 200 13.28 -16.61 10.88
N VAL A 201 12.83 -16.07 9.74
CA VAL A 201 11.97 -14.87 9.71
C VAL A 201 10.65 -15.11 10.43
N LEU A 202 10.02 -16.28 10.28
CA LEU A 202 8.80 -16.60 11.02
C LEU A 202 9.04 -16.63 12.55
N LYS A 203 10.21 -17.05 13.01
CA LYS A 203 10.58 -17.00 14.43
C LYS A 203 10.88 -15.57 14.91
N VAL A 204 11.41 -14.71 14.03
CA VAL A 204 11.52 -13.26 14.32
C VAL A 204 10.12 -12.67 14.48
N LYS A 205 9.20 -13.05 13.58
CA LYS A 205 7.79 -12.61 13.67
C LYS A 205 7.15 -13.04 15.00
N GLU A 206 7.33 -14.31 15.40
CA GLU A 206 6.84 -14.80 16.70
C GLU A 206 7.34 -13.93 17.87
N LEU A 207 8.62 -13.51 17.85
CA LEU A 207 9.19 -12.66 18.90
C LEU A 207 8.57 -11.27 18.96
N PHE A 208 8.30 -10.64 17.80
CA PHE A 208 7.63 -9.35 17.75
C PHE A 208 6.16 -9.47 18.17
N ASP A 209 5.45 -10.52 17.72
CA ASP A 209 4.06 -10.78 18.10
C ASP A 209 3.94 -11.01 19.62
N GLU A 210 4.88 -11.76 20.24
CA GLU A 210 4.93 -12.02 21.68
C GLU A 210 5.29 -10.77 22.50
N ALA A 211 6.14 -9.89 21.96
CA ALA A 211 6.55 -8.66 22.63
C ALA A 211 5.39 -7.67 22.68
N GLY A 212 4.52 -7.62 21.65
CA GLY A 212 3.36 -6.75 21.57
C GLY A 212 3.71 -5.26 21.69
N ASP A 213 4.86 -4.86 21.16
CA ASP A 213 5.32 -3.46 21.17
C ASP A 213 4.61 -2.69 20.06
N GLU A 214 3.52 -2.00 20.40
CA GLU A 214 2.72 -1.20 19.47
C GLU A 214 3.44 0.05 18.93
N SER A 215 4.65 0.36 19.41
CA SER A 215 5.45 1.49 18.90
C SER A 215 6.29 1.12 17.69
N VAL A 216 6.40 -0.17 17.34
CA VAL A 216 7.21 -0.68 16.24
C VAL A 216 6.34 -1.35 15.18
N GLY A 217 6.29 -0.75 13.99
CA GLY A 217 5.70 -1.37 12.80
C GLY A 217 6.67 -2.37 12.16
N VAL A 218 6.24 -3.62 12.03
CA VAL A 218 7.07 -4.70 11.47
C VAL A 218 6.40 -5.30 10.25
N TYR A 219 7.04 -5.19 9.10
CA TYR A 219 6.53 -5.71 7.82
C TYR A 219 7.43 -6.83 7.31
N TYR A 220 6.83 -7.82 6.66
CA TYR A 220 7.53 -9.00 6.15
C TYR A 220 7.31 -9.10 4.64
N THR A 221 8.38 -9.26 3.86
CA THR A 221 8.25 -9.39 2.40
C THR A 221 7.54 -10.68 2.00
N ARG A 222 7.66 -11.72 2.82
CA ARG A 222 6.88 -12.96 2.74
C ARG A 222 6.83 -13.67 4.08
N THR A 223 5.72 -14.35 4.33
CA THR A 223 5.49 -15.22 5.48
C THR A 223 5.09 -16.65 5.07
N ASP A 224 5.19 -16.94 3.79
CA ASP A 224 4.93 -18.24 3.17
C ASP A 224 5.99 -18.57 2.10
N ASP A 225 5.78 -19.61 1.29
CA ASP A 225 6.70 -19.98 0.19
C ASP A 225 6.44 -19.17 -1.09
N SER A 226 5.87 -17.96 -1.01
CA SER A 226 5.82 -17.02 -2.14
C SER A 226 7.22 -16.56 -2.54
N ASN A 227 7.36 -16.06 -3.77
CA ASN A 227 8.62 -15.54 -4.28
C ASN A 227 8.47 -14.12 -4.80
N PRO A 228 8.39 -13.11 -3.93
CA PRO A 228 8.41 -11.72 -4.35
C PRO A 228 9.64 -11.40 -5.19
N SER A 229 9.46 -10.57 -6.21
CA SER A 229 10.60 -10.06 -6.99
C SER A 229 11.50 -9.18 -6.11
N LEU A 230 12.76 -9.02 -6.51
CA LEU A 230 13.69 -8.14 -5.78
C LEU A 230 13.17 -6.69 -5.73
N GLU A 231 12.46 -6.25 -6.76
CA GLU A 231 11.81 -4.95 -6.84
C GLU A 231 10.69 -4.84 -5.79
N GLN A 232 9.77 -5.80 -5.74
CA GLN A 232 8.68 -5.78 -4.73
C GLN A 232 9.20 -5.74 -3.29
N ARG A 233 10.29 -6.48 -3.00
CA ARG A 233 10.89 -6.50 -1.64
C ARG A 233 11.39 -5.12 -1.22
N VAL A 234 12.14 -4.45 -2.10
CA VAL A 234 12.72 -3.15 -1.78
C VAL A 234 11.70 -2.02 -1.91
N ASP A 235 10.77 -2.11 -2.87
CA ASP A 235 9.69 -1.12 -2.99
C ASP A 235 8.80 -1.10 -1.76
N MET A 236 8.48 -2.27 -1.19
CA MET A 236 7.75 -2.35 0.06
C MET A 236 8.48 -1.61 1.18
N ALA A 237 9.80 -1.80 1.32
CA ALA A 237 10.60 -1.12 2.33
C ALA A 237 10.66 0.40 2.10
N ASN A 238 10.90 0.84 0.85
CA ASN A 238 10.95 2.25 0.48
C ASN A 238 9.58 2.93 0.68
N LYS A 239 8.49 2.30 0.24
CA LYS A 239 7.13 2.83 0.36
C LYS A 239 6.54 2.77 1.77
N ALA A 240 7.07 1.89 2.62
CA ALA A 240 6.76 1.90 4.04
C ALA A 240 7.48 3.05 4.79
N GLY A 241 8.45 3.70 4.15
CA GLY A 241 9.34 4.65 4.82
C GLY A 241 10.12 4.00 5.96
N ALA A 242 10.56 2.73 5.77
CA ALA A 242 11.17 1.96 6.85
C ALA A 242 12.44 2.63 7.40
N ASP A 243 12.64 2.57 8.72
CA ASP A 243 13.90 2.99 9.36
C ASP A 243 15.00 1.97 9.10
N LEU A 244 14.64 0.67 8.98
CA LEU A 244 15.57 -0.44 8.77
C LEU A 244 15.03 -1.43 7.75
N PHE A 245 15.93 -1.98 6.92
CA PHE A 245 15.64 -3.13 6.07
C PHE A 245 16.61 -4.27 6.34
N ILE A 246 16.12 -5.40 6.88
CA ILE A 246 16.91 -6.58 7.23
C ILE A 246 16.53 -7.73 6.31
N SER A 247 17.50 -8.22 5.52
CA SER A 247 17.32 -9.39 4.66
C SER A 247 18.07 -10.59 5.22
N VAL A 248 17.42 -11.76 5.27
CA VAL A 248 17.94 -12.99 5.87
C VAL A 248 18.24 -14.02 4.78
N HIS A 249 19.48 -14.47 4.71
CA HIS A 249 20.02 -15.39 3.75
C HIS A 249 20.98 -16.42 4.41
N ASN A 250 21.35 -17.42 3.64
CA ASN A 250 22.38 -18.39 4.02
C ASN A 250 23.39 -18.59 2.89
N ASN A 251 24.64 -18.38 3.21
CA ASN A 251 25.76 -18.36 2.28
C ASN A 251 26.07 -19.72 1.64
N SER A 252 26.71 -19.67 0.50
CA SER A 252 27.31 -20.84 -0.10
C SER A 252 28.64 -20.48 -0.79
N THR A 253 29.54 -21.46 -0.91
CA THR A 253 30.74 -21.25 -1.71
C THR A 253 30.39 -21.06 -3.18
N LYS A 254 31.13 -20.20 -3.89
CA LYS A 254 30.91 -19.94 -5.32
C LYS A 254 30.90 -21.20 -6.20
N SER A 255 31.63 -22.24 -5.80
CA SER A 255 31.65 -23.53 -6.50
C SER A 255 30.44 -24.40 -6.18
N GLY A 256 29.67 -24.08 -5.16
CA GLY A 256 28.59 -24.90 -4.65
C GLY A 256 29.06 -26.23 -4.04
N ARG A 257 30.35 -26.48 -3.89
CA ARG A 257 30.89 -27.73 -3.32
C ARG A 257 31.02 -27.60 -1.81
N MET A 258 30.78 -28.73 -1.11
CA MET A 258 31.04 -28.81 0.33
C MET A 258 32.48 -28.40 0.64
N SER A 259 32.66 -27.65 1.71
CA SER A 259 33.97 -27.09 2.09
C SER A 259 34.04 -26.90 3.61
N SER A 260 35.24 -26.56 4.11
CA SER A 260 35.45 -26.18 5.52
C SER A 260 35.19 -24.69 5.80
N ILE A 261 34.76 -23.89 4.79
CA ILE A 261 34.43 -22.49 4.98
C ILE A 261 33.14 -22.41 5.80
N ASN A 262 33.16 -21.62 6.86
CA ASN A 262 32.05 -21.44 7.79
C ASN A 262 32.05 -20.01 8.34
N GLY A 263 30.96 -19.62 8.99
CA GLY A 263 30.83 -18.38 9.73
C GLY A 263 29.75 -17.44 9.18
N THR A 264 29.45 -16.41 9.95
CA THR A 264 28.43 -15.39 9.65
C THR A 264 29.07 -14.17 9.02
N ALA A 265 28.45 -13.65 7.97
CA ALA A 265 28.78 -12.37 7.33
C ALA A 265 27.55 -11.48 7.26
N VAL A 266 27.74 -10.18 7.18
CA VAL A 266 26.63 -9.25 6.91
C VAL A 266 27.03 -8.28 5.79
N MET A 267 26.20 -8.18 4.78
CA MET A 267 26.45 -7.32 3.64
C MET A 267 25.76 -5.96 3.82
N TYR A 268 26.38 -4.91 3.31
CA TYR A 268 25.93 -3.52 3.44
C TYR A 268 26.20 -2.71 2.17
N ASP A 269 25.57 -1.54 2.03
CA ASP A 269 25.84 -0.60 0.94
C ASP A 269 27.10 0.24 1.24
N GLU A 270 28.21 -0.08 0.56
CA GLU A 270 29.47 0.64 0.75
C GLU A 270 29.46 2.04 0.11
N GLU A 271 28.57 2.35 -0.80
CA GLU A 271 28.46 3.69 -1.39
C GLU A 271 27.83 4.67 -0.38
N LYS A 272 27.04 4.16 0.57
CA LYS A 272 26.45 4.90 1.68
C LYS A 272 27.19 4.71 3.01
N ALA A 273 28.41 4.15 3.00
CA ALA A 273 29.14 3.78 4.22
C ALA A 273 29.55 4.98 5.12
N SER A 274 29.54 6.20 4.59
CA SER A 274 29.87 7.41 5.35
C SER A 274 28.65 8.07 6.01
N GLU A 275 27.45 7.55 5.80
CA GLU A 275 26.23 8.06 6.43
C GLU A 275 26.23 7.71 7.92
N GLU A 276 25.86 8.67 8.76
CA GLU A 276 25.62 8.44 10.19
C GLU A 276 24.38 7.55 10.34
N ASN A 277 24.44 6.52 11.18
CA ASN A 277 23.41 5.49 11.29
C ASN A 277 23.09 4.83 9.94
N GLY A 278 24.10 4.61 9.10
CA GLY A 278 23.95 4.03 7.77
C GLY A 278 24.09 2.50 7.77
N SER A 279 24.00 1.93 6.57
CA SER A 279 24.04 0.46 6.36
C SER A 279 25.29 -0.21 6.94
N MET A 280 26.44 0.48 6.97
CA MET A 280 27.68 -0.11 7.50
C MET A 280 27.62 -0.34 9.02
N GLN A 281 27.11 0.61 9.78
CA GLN A 281 26.95 0.50 11.23
C GLN A 281 25.87 -0.53 11.57
N LEU A 282 24.74 -0.53 10.84
CA LEU A 282 23.71 -1.55 10.99
C LEU A 282 24.26 -2.97 10.75
N ALA A 283 25.04 -3.16 9.69
CA ALA A 283 25.66 -4.45 9.41
C ALA A 283 26.61 -4.90 10.53
N GLN A 284 27.32 -3.95 11.16
CA GLN A 284 28.20 -4.24 12.30
C GLN A 284 27.38 -4.68 13.53
N ILE A 285 26.27 -4.00 13.83
CA ILE A 285 25.33 -4.37 14.91
C ILE A 285 24.80 -5.78 14.67
N CYS A 286 24.28 -6.05 13.47
CA CYS A 286 23.77 -7.38 13.12
C CYS A 286 24.85 -8.46 13.25
N LEU A 287 26.06 -8.21 12.78
CA LEU A 287 27.17 -9.18 12.86
C LEU A 287 27.54 -9.49 14.30
N GLU A 288 27.61 -8.49 15.16
CA GLU A 288 27.94 -8.65 16.59
C GLU A 288 26.87 -9.47 17.31
N GLU A 289 25.60 -9.14 17.17
CA GLU A 289 24.50 -9.88 17.79
C GLU A 289 24.45 -11.33 17.28
N MET A 290 24.55 -11.53 15.96
CA MET A 290 24.53 -12.86 15.35
C MET A 290 25.70 -13.74 15.83
N THR A 291 26.93 -13.22 15.82
CA THR A 291 28.10 -14.02 16.21
C THR A 291 28.12 -14.29 17.70
N ALA A 292 27.63 -13.37 18.53
CA ALA A 292 27.52 -13.56 19.97
C ALA A 292 26.50 -14.65 20.33
N ALA A 293 25.31 -14.62 19.72
CA ALA A 293 24.26 -15.61 20.00
C ALA A 293 24.61 -17.01 19.46
N LEU A 294 25.07 -17.08 18.20
CA LEU A 294 25.31 -18.35 17.52
C LEU A 294 26.65 -18.98 17.82
N GLY A 295 27.59 -18.30 18.49
CA GLY A 295 28.97 -18.73 18.65
C GLY A 295 29.65 -18.99 17.30
N SER A 296 29.19 -18.35 16.23
CA SER A 296 29.70 -18.54 14.88
C SER A 296 30.99 -17.75 14.64
N THR A 297 31.77 -18.18 13.65
CA THR A 297 32.98 -17.45 13.24
C THR A 297 32.56 -16.17 12.49
N SER A 298 33.01 -15.00 12.95
CA SER A 298 32.81 -13.76 12.20
C SER A 298 33.57 -13.78 10.88
N LYS A 299 32.89 -13.50 9.79
CA LYS A 299 33.46 -13.23 8.45
C LYS A 299 33.58 -11.75 8.16
N GLY A 300 33.13 -10.91 9.09
CA GLY A 300 33.11 -9.46 8.94
C GLY A 300 31.92 -8.94 8.16
N ILE A 301 31.85 -7.64 8.06
CA ILE A 301 30.90 -6.97 7.16
C ILE A 301 31.48 -6.96 5.75
N VAL A 302 30.62 -7.14 4.75
CA VAL A 302 30.99 -7.35 3.34
C VAL A 302 30.27 -6.32 2.47
N LYS A 303 30.98 -5.80 1.48
CA LYS A 303 30.42 -4.89 0.48
C LYS A 303 29.35 -5.57 -0.35
N GLY A 304 28.20 -4.96 -0.49
CA GLY A 304 27.02 -5.54 -1.10
C GLY A 304 26.35 -4.71 -2.20
N HIS A 305 26.88 -3.56 -2.59
CA HIS A 305 26.27 -2.67 -3.57
C HIS A 305 25.87 -3.36 -4.90
N GLU A 306 26.57 -4.44 -5.28
CA GLU A 306 26.19 -5.23 -6.46
C GLU A 306 24.83 -5.95 -6.32
N ILE A 307 24.34 -6.13 -5.08
CA ILE A 307 23.03 -6.78 -4.80
C ILE A 307 21.92 -5.74 -4.97
N TYR A 308 20.89 -6.10 -5.75
CA TYR A 308 19.83 -5.18 -6.11
C TYR A 308 19.17 -4.53 -4.89
N ILE A 309 18.69 -5.32 -3.93
CA ILE A 309 17.97 -4.82 -2.76
C ILE A 309 18.85 -3.92 -1.87
N ILE A 310 20.16 -4.19 -1.79
CA ILE A 310 21.10 -3.37 -1.03
C ILE A 310 21.29 -2.01 -1.73
N ARG A 311 21.52 -2.02 -3.04
CA ARG A 311 21.77 -0.81 -3.82
C ARG A 311 20.59 0.12 -3.91
N THR A 312 19.35 -0.42 -3.96
CA THR A 312 18.14 0.34 -4.22
C THR A 312 17.33 0.66 -2.96
N ALA A 313 17.71 0.13 -1.80
CA ALA A 313 17.13 0.51 -0.53
C ALA A 313 17.43 1.99 -0.21
N GLU A 314 16.40 2.74 0.19
CA GLU A 314 16.53 4.17 0.55
C GLU A 314 16.93 4.36 2.02
N MET A 315 16.69 3.34 2.84
CA MET A 315 17.03 3.28 4.27
C MET A 315 18.29 2.45 4.51
N PRO A 316 18.84 2.45 5.75
CA PRO A 316 19.87 1.51 6.17
C PRO A 316 19.45 0.06 5.95
N VAL A 317 20.28 -0.71 5.25
CA VAL A 317 20.01 -2.10 4.87
C VAL A 317 21.15 -3.02 5.33
N ALA A 318 20.79 -4.19 5.87
CA ALA A 318 21.73 -5.26 6.21
C ALA A 318 21.22 -6.60 5.65
N LEU A 319 22.03 -7.26 4.83
CA LEU A 319 21.77 -8.63 4.39
C LEU A 319 22.63 -9.58 5.22
N ILE A 320 21.95 -10.39 6.03
CA ILE A 320 22.59 -11.32 6.96
C ILE A 320 22.76 -12.68 6.29
N GLU A 321 24.00 -13.12 6.16
CA GLU A 321 24.41 -14.47 5.76
C GLU A 321 24.70 -15.27 7.03
N VAL A 322 23.67 -15.99 7.53
CA VAL A 322 23.68 -16.63 8.84
C VAL A 322 24.81 -17.67 8.97
N GLY A 323 25.01 -18.49 7.92
CA GLY A 323 26.07 -19.49 7.87
C GLY A 323 26.20 -20.08 6.47
N PHE A 324 27.18 -20.97 6.26
CA PHE A 324 27.42 -21.58 4.95
C PHE A 324 26.69 -22.91 4.77
N MET A 325 25.73 -22.98 3.90
CA MET A 325 25.06 -24.23 3.50
C MET A 325 26.04 -25.26 2.88
N THR A 326 27.18 -24.80 2.40
CA THR A 326 28.26 -25.67 1.89
C THR A 326 29.23 -26.19 2.98
N ASN A 327 29.00 -25.89 4.26
CA ASN A 327 29.70 -26.49 5.38
C ASN A 327 28.77 -27.48 6.07
N GLN A 328 29.24 -28.72 6.31
CA GLN A 328 28.39 -29.79 6.84
C GLN A 328 27.87 -29.49 8.26
N ASP A 329 28.73 -28.96 9.12
CA ASP A 329 28.35 -28.68 10.51
C ASP A 329 27.35 -27.48 10.55
N GLU A 330 27.59 -26.44 9.72
CA GLU A 330 26.65 -25.32 9.62
C GLU A 330 25.34 -25.73 8.97
N LEU A 331 25.36 -26.53 7.91
CA LEU A 331 24.11 -27.03 7.27
C LEU A 331 23.25 -27.78 8.29
N ASN A 332 23.84 -28.61 9.12
CA ASN A 332 23.12 -29.32 10.17
C ASN A 332 22.53 -28.36 11.22
N ARG A 333 23.28 -27.32 11.64
CA ARG A 333 22.83 -26.29 12.58
C ARG A 333 21.73 -25.39 11.96
N LEU A 334 21.93 -24.92 10.74
CA LEU A 334 20.97 -24.08 10.01
C LEU A 334 19.60 -24.78 9.83
N ASN A 335 19.60 -26.11 9.72
CA ASN A 335 18.39 -26.93 9.63
C ASN A 335 17.84 -27.37 11.01
N ASP A 336 18.45 -26.92 12.11
CA ASP A 336 18.00 -27.19 13.46
C ASP A 336 17.15 -26.07 14.01
N GLU A 337 15.99 -26.41 14.57
CA GLU A 337 15.00 -25.42 15.03
C GLU A 337 15.51 -24.56 16.19
N ALA A 338 16.32 -25.12 17.09
CA ALA A 338 16.87 -24.38 18.22
C ALA A 338 17.87 -23.32 17.73
N TYR A 339 18.71 -23.67 16.75
CA TYR A 339 19.65 -22.75 16.14
C TYR A 339 18.93 -21.61 15.35
N GLN A 340 17.84 -21.94 14.65
CA GLN A 340 17.02 -20.94 13.99
C GLN A 340 16.36 -19.97 14.99
N LYS A 341 15.96 -20.45 16.18
CA LYS A 341 15.45 -19.58 17.26
C LYS A 341 16.55 -18.67 17.82
N GLU A 342 17.77 -19.19 18.00
CA GLU A 342 18.90 -18.34 18.41
C GLU A 342 19.23 -17.27 17.37
N ALA A 343 19.19 -17.61 16.08
CA ALA A 343 19.37 -16.65 14.98
C ALA A 343 18.27 -15.58 14.97
N ALA A 344 17.02 -15.99 15.12
CA ALA A 344 15.88 -15.08 15.19
C ALA A 344 15.98 -14.11 16.39
N GLN A 345 16.37 -14.62 17.57
CA GLN A 345 16.59 -13.77 18.75
C GLN A 345 17.72 -12.76 18.52
N ALA A 346 18.79 -13.15 17.83
CA ALA A 346 19.89 -12.25 17.50
C ALA A 346 19.43 -11.14 16.54
N ILE A 347 18.61 -11.46 15.53
CA ILE A 347 18.05 -10.46 14.60
C ILE A 347 17.14 -9.49 15.36
N TYR A 348 16.24 -10.00 16.20
CA TYR A 348 15.37 -9.20 17.05
C TYR A 348 16.20 -8.24 17.95
N ASN A 349 17.21 -8.74 18.62
CA ASN A 349 18.09 -7.92 19.45
C ASN A 349 18.83 -6.86 18.64
N ALA A 350 19.31 -7.19 17.43
CA ALA A 350 20.00 -6.26 16.55
C ALA A 350 19.10 -5.10 16.13
N ILE A 351 17.82 -5.37 15.81
CA ILE A 351 16.83 -4.34 15.46
C ILE A 351 16.60 -3.39 16.63
N TYR A 352 16.30 -3.91 17.83
CA TYR A 352 16.09 -3.06 18.99
C TYR A 352 17.33 -2.29 19.40
N ARG A 353 18.52 -2.91 19.29
CA ARG A 353 19.79 -2.22 19.54
C ARG A 353 20.00 -1.09 18.54
N ALA A 354 19.72 -1.28 17.25
CA ALA A 354 19.80 -0.23 16.26
C ALA A 354 18.86 0.93 16.61
N PHE A 355 17.62 0.67 16.97
CA PHE A 355 16.68 1.71 17.40
C PHE A 355 17.15 2.47 18.65
N GLN A 356 17.76 1.77 19.63
CA GLN A 356 18.36 2.39 20.82
C GLN A 356 19.58 3.26 20.48
N GLU A 357 20.34 2.91 19.45
CA GLU A 357 21.48 3.67 18.96
C GLU A 357 21.09 4.84 18.04
N GLY A 358 19.78 5.02 17.76
CA GLY A 358 19.23 6.22 17.11
C GLY A 358 18.86 6.06 15.63
N TYR A 359 18.67 4.82 15.15
CA TYR A 359 18.06 4.56 13.85
C TYR A 359 16.58 4.92 13.84
#